data_13bacf74cd225c487c749cd19e189f3a
#
_entry.id   13bacf74cd225c487c749cd19e189f3a
#
_cell.length_a   1.000
_cell.length_b   1.000
_cell.length_c   1.000
_cell.angle_alpha   90.00
_cell.angle_beta   90.00
_cell.angle_gamma   90.00
#
_symmetry.space_group_name_H-M   'P 1'
#
loop_
_entity.id
_entity.type
_entity.pdbx_description
1 polymer ?
#
loop_
_entity_poly.entity_id
_entity_poly.type
_entity_poly.pdbx_seq_one_letter_code
_entity_poly.pdbx_strand_id
1 'polypeptide(L)'
;GYGLTEASPVVSVLPTKKPKYLTSGPALPGVEVKILTEKEGPYVAGTVGELLVRGDNVMKGYWKKPEETAKVLTEDGWLHTGDLAYLDDDRYIYIVDRIKDLIIMNGENIYPGEVEDCIYEVEGVGECAVIGHPDPLRGQSVWAYVVMKEGYTFDEDKIRDYMQKNIAAYKIPRRFIPMDALP
;
A
#
# COMPACT_ATOMS: atom_id res chain seq x y z
N GLY A 1 -4.56 -6.15 12.29
CA GLY A 1 -4.00 -4.91 12.84
C GLY A 1 -2.92 -4.31 11.97
N TYR A 2 -2.51 -3.10 12.29
CA TYR A 2 -1.44 -2.38 11.62
C TYR A 2 -0.45 -1.84 12.66
N GLY A 3 0.81 -1.80 12.26
CA GLY A 3 1.88 -1.26 13.09
C GLY A 3 3.22 -1.22 12.38
N LEU A 4 4.16 -0.48 12.96
CA LEU A 4 5.51 -0.29 12.46
C LEU A 4 6.47 -0.12 13.65
N THR A 5 7.75 -0.41 13.42
CA THR A 5 8.78 -0.35 14.45
C THR A 5 8.84 1.03 15.14
N GLU A 6 8.69 2.09 14.37
CA GLU A 6 8.68 3.48 14.81
C GLU A 6 7.48 3.83 15.72
N ALA A 7 6.46 2.96 15.80
CA ALA A 7 5.29 3.12 16.67
C ALA A 7 5.16 2.01 17.75
N SER A 8 6.21 1.30 18.09
CA SER A 8 6.45 0.39 19.24
C SER A 8 5.43 -0.73 19.52
N PRO A 9 5.08 -1.61 18.63
CA PRO A 9 4.94 -1.49 17.19
C PRO A 9 3.50 -1.18 16.76
N VAL A 10 2.48 -1.27 17.66
CA VAL A 10 1.06 -1.36 17.30
C VAL A 10 0.39 0.00 17.23
N VAL A 11 -0.26 0.28 16.11
CA VAL A 11 -1.07 1.48 15.87
C VAL A 11 -2.56 1.17 15.94
N SER A 12 -2.99 0.07 15.30
CA SER A 12 -4.40 -0.31 15.25
C SER A 12 -4.60 -1.81 15.37
N VAL A 13 -5.78 -2.20 15.86
CA VAL A 13 -6.18 -3.61 16.01
C VAL A 13 -7.64 -3.77 15.61
N LEU A 14 -7.95 -4.82 14.87
CA LEU A 14 -9.31 -5.17 14.51
C LEU A 14 -10.07 -5.66 15.75
N PRO A 15 -11.16 -4.98 16.18
CA PRO A 15 -11.89 -5.39 17.35
C PRO A 15 -12.71 -6.67 17.09
N THR A 16 -12.68 -7.61 18.05
CA THR A 16 -13.39 -8.89 17.94
C THR A 16 -14.90 -8.74 17.90
N LYS A 17 -15.45 -7.70 18.54
CA LYS A 17 -16.92 -7.47 18.62
C LYS A 17 -17.51 -6.79 17.38
N LYS A 18 -16.72 -6.06 16.60
CA LYS A 18 -17.14 -5.37 15.38
C LYS A 18 -16.07 -5.52 14.32
N PRO A 19 -15.78 -6.74 13.85
CA PRO A 19 -14.78 -6.93 12.81
C PRO A 19 -15.28 -6.33 11.48
N LYS A 20 -14.42 -5.57 10.81
CA LYS A 20 -14.59 -5.21 9.40
C LYS A 20 -13.46 -5.87 8.63
N TYR A 21 -13.80 -6.77 7.71
CA TYR A 21 -12.79 -7.43 6.88
C TYR A 21 -12.06 -6.44 5.98
N LEU A 22 -10.86 -6.78 5.57
CA LEU A 22 -9.96 -5.96 4.74
C LEU A 22 -9.49 -4.66 5.42
N THR A 23 -9.69 -4.51 6.73
CA THR A 23 -9.21 -3.35 7.50
C THR A 23 -8.16 -3.73 8.53
N SER A 24 -7.39 -2.75 8.94
CA SER A 24 -6.47 -2.87 10.07
C SER A 24 -7.12 -2.53 11.42
N GLY A 25 -8.42 -2.19 11.42
CA GLY A 25 -9.15 -1.75 12.60
C GLY A 25 -8.95 -0.25 12.91
N PRO A 26 -9.62 0.27 13.95
CA PRO A 26 -9.42 1.63 14.43
C PRO A 26 -8.11 1.75 15.20
N ALA A 27 -7.60 2.97 15.33
CA ALA A 27 -6.44 3.26 16.17
C ALA A 27 -6.67 2.84 17.62
N LEU A 28 -5.60 2.40 18.30
CA LEU A 28 -5.64 2.07 19.73
C LEU A 28 -5.97 3.31 20.57
N PRO A 29 -6.58 3.14 21.77
CA PRO A 29 -6.73 4.23 22.71
C PRO A 29 -5.39 4.92 23.02
N GLY A 30 -5.37 6.26 22.92
CA GLY A 30 -4.16 7.06 23.09
C GLY A 30 -3.30 7.20 21.84
N VAL A 31 -3.67 6.55 20.74
CA VAL A 31 -3.04 6.73 19.43
C VAL A 31 -3.96 7.56 18.53
N GLU A 32 -3.43 8.65 18.00
CA GLU A 32 -4.12 9.49 17.03
C GLU A 32 -3.64 9.15 15.61
N VAL A 33 -4.56 9.17 14.66
CA VAL A 33 -4.26 8.97 13.24
C VAL A 33 -4.94 10.04 12.39
N LYS A 34 -4.25 10.47 11.36
CA LYS A 34 -4.81 11.32 10.29
C LYS A 34 -4.27 10.90 8.94
N ILE A 35 -5.02 11.22 7.90
CA ILE A 35 -4.59 11.03 6.51
C ILE A 35 -4.17 12.39 5.96
N LEU A 36 -2.93 12.49 5.51
CA LEU A 36 -2.40 13.65 4.81
C LEU A 36 -2.71 13.50 3.32
N THR A 37 -3.56 14.37 2.82
CA THR A 37 -3.95 14.42 1.39
C THR A 37 -3.39 15.67 0.72
N GLU A 38 -3.28 15.67 -0.59
CA GLU A 38 -2.87 16.85 -1.37
C GLU A 38 -3.94 17.96 -1.36
N LYS A 39 -5.19 17.61 -1.05
CA LYS A 39 -6.30 18.56 -1.02
C LYS A 39 -6.39 19.22 0.34
N GLU A 40 -6.42 20.56 0.35
CA GLU A 40 -6.75 21.32 1.54
C GLU A 40 -8.22 21.13 1.92
N GLY A 41 -8.48 21.15 3.24
CA GLY A 41 -9.84 21.08 3.78
C GLY A 41 -10.08 19.88 4.71
N PRO A 42 -11.34 19.67 5.14
CA PRO A 42 -11.71 18.55 5.98
C PRO A 42 -11.47 17.21 5.27
N TYR A 43 -10.98 16.22 6.01
CA TYR A 43 -10.82 14.87 5.48
C TYR A 43 -12.18 14.28 5.07
N VAL A 44 -12.25 13.74 3.88
CA VAL A 44 -13.41 13.00 3.36
C VAL A 44 -13.12 11.50 3.45
N ALA A 45 -14.00 10.76 4.12
CA ALA A 45 -13.86 9.31 4.26
C ALA A 45 -13.66 8.62 2.90
N GLY A 46 -12.74 7.65 2.85
CA GLY A 46 -12.35 6.95 1.63
C GLY A 46 -11.29 7.66 0.78
N THR A 47 -10.88 8.89 1.13
CA THR A 47 -9.81 9.58 0.40
C THR A 47 -8.46 8.98 0.81
N VAL A 48 -7.69 8.52 -0.16
CA VAL A 48 -6.34 7.97 0.05
C VAL A 48 -5.33 9.10 0.24
N GLY A 49 -4.43 8.92 1.20
CA GLY A 49 -3.28 9.79 1.46
C GLY A 49 -2.30 9.12 2.40
N GLU A 50 -1.24 9.84 2.79
CA GLU A 50 -0.27 9.30 3.75
C GLU A 50 -0.88 9.18 5.14
N LEU A 51 -0.72 8.00 5.75
CA LEU A 51 -1.09 7.78 7.15
C LEU A 51 -0.06 8.43 8.08
N LEU A 52 -0.52 9.35 8.91
CA LEU A 52 0.27 9.92 9.98
C LEU A 52 -0.22 9.41 11.34
N VAL A 53 0.72 9.15 12.24
CA VAL A 53 0.45 8.60 13.57
C VAL A 53 1.07 9.51 14.63
N ARG A 54 0.32 9.74 15.74
CA ARG A 54 0.81 10.44 16.93
C ARG A 54 0.35 9.72 18.18
N GLY A 55 1.21 9.61 19.19
CA GLY A 55 0.90 9.00 20.48
C GLY A 55 2.16 8.65 21.28
N ASP A 56 1.95 8.19 22.51
CA ASP A 56 3.07 7.81 23.40
C ASP A 56 3.85 6.60 22.90
N ASN A 57 3.27 5.84 21.96
CA ASN A 57 3.91 4.70 21.29
C ASN A 57 4.88 5.12 20.18
N VAL A 58 4.85 6.36 19.71
CA VAL A 58 5.74 6.85 18.66
C VAL A 58 7.15 7.02 19.20
N MET A 59 8.14 6.59 18.42
CA MET A 59 9.56 6.68 18.76
C MET A 59 10.00 8.13 19.05
N LYS A 60 11.04 8.29 19.86
CA LYS A 60 11.69 9.61 20.06
C LYS A 60 12.58 10.01 18.88
N GLY A 61 12.93 9.08 18.03
CA GLY A 61 13.78 9.27 16.85
C GLY A 61 14.74 8.12 16.61
N TYR A 62 15.45 8.20 15.51
CA TYR A 62 16.50 7.24 15.15
C TYR A 62 17.78 7.54 15.91
N TRP A 63 18.38 6.50 16.49
CA TRP A 63 19.60 6.64 17.29
C TRP A 63 20.76 7.27 16.51
N LYS A 64 21.25 8.38 17.01
CA LYS A 64 22.34 9.18 16.40
C LYS A 64 22.07 9.64 14.95
N LYS A 65 20.79 9.76 14.55
CA LYS A 65 20.38 10.19 13.22
C LYS A 65 19.31 11.29 13.29
N PRO A 66 19.67 12.48 13.77
CA PRO A 66 18.70 13.58 13.93
C PRO A 66 18.11 14.05 12.59
N GLU A 67 18.92 14.08 11.52
CA GLU A 67 18.45 14.49 10.19
C GLU A 67 17.43 13.49 9.60
N GLU A 68 17.66 12.20 9.78
CA GLU A 68 16.69 11.16 9.33
C GLU A 68 15.42 11.21 10.19
N THR A 69 15.55 11.51 11.49
CA THR A 69 14.41 11.68 12.38
C THR A 69 13.55 12.86 11.94
N ALA A 70 14.14 14.00 11.64
CA ALA A 70 13.42 15.20 11.21
C ALA A 70 12.68 15.04 9.87
N LYS A 71 13.06 14.06 9.05
CA LYS A 71 12.34 13.74 7.79
C LYS A 71 11.01 13.03 8.04
N VAL A 72 10.89 12.29 9.14
CA VAL A 72 9.72 11.44 9.40
C VAL A 72 8.92 11.84 10.63
N LEU A 73 9.49 12.65 11.54
CA LEU A 73 8.84 13.06 12.77
C LEU A 73 8.75 14.58 12.82
N THR A 74 7.52 15.10 12.84
CA THR A 74 7.26 16.54 12.93
C THR A 74 7.49 17.08 14.35
N GLU A 75 7.67 18.39 14.50
CA GLU A 75 7.86 19.03 15.81
C GLU A 75 6.66 18.86 16.75
N ASP A 76 5.44 18.76 16.21
CA ASP A 76 4.19 18.51 16.94
C ASP A 76 3.89 17.02 17.14
N GLY A 77 4.86 16.14 16.86
CA GLY A 77 4.84 14.71 17.20
C GLY A 77 4.14 13.80 16.23
N TRP A 78 3.83 14.23 15.00
CA TRP A 78 3.30 13.36 13.97
C TRP A 78 4.42 12.58 13.26
N LEU A 79 4.26 11.28 13.23
CA LEU A 79 5.12 10.36 12.47
C LEU A 79 4.55 10.16 11.07
N HIS A 80 5.33 10.49 10.07
CA HIS A 80 5.11 10.09 8.68
C HIS A 80 5.44 8.61 8.52
N THR A 81 4.44 7.78 8.26
CA THR A 81 4.64 6.32 8.19
C THR A 81 5.21 5.88 6.84
N GLY A 82 5.02 6.67 5.80
CA GLY A 82 5.32 6.30 4.42
C GLY A 82 4.32 5.31 3.83
N ASP A 83 3.24 4.99 4.57
CA ASP A 83 2.18 4.11 4.10
C ASP A 83 0.97 4.94 3.63
N LEU A 84 0.40 4.54 2.50
CA LEU A 84 -0.83 5.10 1.96
C LEU A 84 -2.03 4.37 2.56
N ALA A 85 -3.00 5.14 3.03
CA ALA A 85 -4.18 4.61 3.67
C ALA A 85 -5.38 5.52 3.47
N TYR A 86 -6.57 5.02 3.81
CA TYR A 86 -7.75 5.84 4.01
C TYR A 86 -8.49 5.41 5.29
N LEU A 87 -9.34 6.28 5.79
CA LEU A 87 -10.25 6.01 6.91
C LEU A 87 -11.68 5.98 6.37
N ASP A 88 -12.49 5.04 6.86
CA ASP A 88 -13.93 5.09 6.65
C ASP A 88 -14.63 6.00 7.67
N ASP A 89 -15.96 6.13 7.57
CA ASP A 89 -16.78 6.96 8.48
C ASP A 89 -16.71 6.50 9.95
N ASP A 90 -16.44 5.22 10.20
CA ASP A 90 -16.23 4.65 11.54
C ASP A 90 -14.76 4.72 11.99
N ARG A 91 -13.88 5.38 11.21
CA ARG A 91 -12.45 5.55 11.46
C ARG A 91 -11.63 4.25 11.45
N TYR A 92 -12.09 3.23 10.73
CA TYR A 92 -11.28 2.05 10.46
C TYR A 92 -10.23 2.38 9.40
N ILE A 93 -9.01 1.89 9.63
CA ILE A 93 -7.86 2.15 8.78
C ILE A 93 -7.79 1.08 7.69
N TYR A 94 -7.73 1.50 6.45
CA TYR A 94 -7.46 0.66 5.28
C TYR A 94 -6.10 1.02 4.73
N ILE A 95 -5.14 0.12 4.85
CA ILE A 95 -3.82 0.29 4.23
C ILE A 95 -3.95 -0.06 2.75
N VAL A 96 -3.47 0.83 1.91
CA VAL A 96 -3.55 0.69 0.45
C VAL A 96 -2.23 0.21 -0.12
N ASP A 97 -1.13 0.93 0.19
CA ASP A 97 0.20 0.62 -0.32
C ASP A 97 1.27 1.44 0.43
N ARG A 98 2.52 1.40 -0.06
CA ARG A 98 3.59 2.28 0.39
C ARG A 98 3.86 3.40 -0.60
N ILE A 99 4.14 4.59 -0.10
CA ILE A 99 4.45 5.76 -0.95
C ILE A 99 5.63 5.47 -1.88
N LYS A 100 6.67 4.81 -1.36
CA LYS A 100 7.89 4.49 -2.13
C LYS A 100 7.65 3.48 -3.26
N ASP A 101 6.62 2.66 -3.14
CA ASP A 101 6.30 1.60 -4.09
C ASP A 101 5.24 2.05 -5.12
N LEU A 102 4.64 3.24 -4.90
CA LEU A 102 3.66 3.84 -5.80
C LEU A 102 4.24 4.00 -7.21
N ILE A 103 3.53 3.51 -8.21
CA ILE A 103 3.91 3.64 -9.61
C ILE A 103 3.19 4.84 -10.21
N ILE A 104 3.94 5.76 -10.79
CA ILE A 104 3.38 6.94 -11.46
C ILE A 104 3.55 6.79 -12.97
N MET A 105 2.45 6.52 -13.67
CA MET A 105 2.44 6.35 -15.12
C MET A 105 1.50 7.34 -15.78
N ASN A 106 2.02 8.17 -16.67
CA ASN A 106 1.28 9.26 -17.33
C ASN A 106 0.57 10.22 -16.35
N GLY A 107 1.12 10.41 -15.13
CA GLY A 107 0.50 11.22 -14.08
C GLY A 107 -0.60 10.53 -13.27
N GLU A 108 -0.89 9.27 -13.58
CA GLU A 108 -1.85 8.46 -12.81
C GLU A 108 -1.12 7.62 -11.75
N ASN A 109 -1.70 7.57 -10.57
CA ASN A 109 -1.22 6.73 -9.47
C ASN A 109 -1.70 5.29 -9.64
N ILE A 110 -0.79 4.36 -9.67
CA ILE A 110 -1.06 2.93 -9.70
C ILE A 110 -0.47 2.30 -8.44
N TYR A 111 -1.32 1.67 -7.66
CA TYR A 111 -0.96 0.97 -6.43
C TYR A 111 -0.57 -0.46 -6.78
N PRO A 112 0.70 -0.89 -6.60
CA PRO A 112 1.13 -2.25 -6.86
C PRO A 112 0.25 -3.31 -6.22
N GLY A 113 -0.13 -3.13 -4.95
CA GLY A 113 -0.97 -4.08 -4.23
C GLY A 113 -2.31 -4.35 -4.89
N GLU A 114 -2.99 -3.32 -5.44
CA GLU A 114 -4.26 -3.50 -6.18
C GLU A 114 -4.08 -4.35 -7.43
N VAL A 115 -2.95 -4.16 -8.12
CA VAL A 115 -2.62 -4.93 -9.34
C VAL A 115 -2.26 -6.36 -8.98
N GLU A 116 -1.48 -6.56 -7.91
CA GLU A 116 -1.10 -7.86 -7.37
C GLU A 116 -2.32 -8.65 -6.92
N ASP A 117 -3.23 -8.05 -6.16
CA ASP A 117 -4.49 -8.68 -5.71
C ASP A 117 -5.30 -9.20 -6.89
N CYS A 118 -5.41 -8.42 -7.97
CA CYS A 118 -6.08 -8.84 -9.19
C CYS A 118 -5.38 -10.03 -9.87
N ILE A 119 -4.04 -10.06 -9.88
CA ILE A 119 -3.27 -11.17 -10.45
C ILE A 119 -3.41 -12.43 -9.59
N TYR A 120 -3.45 -12.31 -8.27
CA TYR A 120 -3.63 -13.45 -7.35
C TYR A 120 -4.96 -14.18 -7.52
N GLU A 121 -6.01 -13.51 -8.00
CA GLU A 121 -7.30 -14.14 -8.30
C GLU A 121 -7.25 -15.07 -9.52
N VAL A 122 -6.17 -15.01 -10.32
CA VAL A 122 -6.01 -15.90 -11.47
C VAL A 122 -5.57 -17.28 -10.99
N GLU A 123 -6.35 -18.29 -11.36
CA GLU A 123 -6.08 -19.68 -10.98
C GLU A 123 -4.69 -20.13 -11.43
N GLY A 124 -3.92 -20.65 -10.50
CA GLY A 124 -2.56 -21.15 -10.71
C GLY A 124 -1.46 -20.16 -10.38
N VAL A 125 -1.78 -18.88 -10.10
CA VAL A 125 -0.79 -17.92 -9.59
C VAL A 125 -0.45 -18.27 -8.14
N GLY A 126 0.84 -18.41 -7.86
CA GLY A 126 1.39 -18.69 -6.52
C GLY A 126 1.86 -17.43 -5.81
N GLU A 127 2.73 -16.69 -6.48
CA GLU A 127 3.26 -15.41 -5.99
C GLU A 127 3.31 -14.40 -7.13
N CYS A 128 3.16 -13.12 -6.82
CA CYS A 128 3.44 -12.06 -7.78
C CYS A 128 4.03 -10.82 -7.09
N ALA A 129 4.78 -10.04 -7.86
CA ALA A 129 5.26 -8.73 -7.46
C ALA A 129 5.09 -7.75 -8.64
N VAL A 130 4.58 -6.57 -8.36
CA VAL A 130 4.36 -5.52 -9.36
C VAL A 130 5.27 -4.35 -9.08
N ILE A 131 6.02 -3.93 -10.09
CA ILE A 131 7.04 -2.89 -9.95
C ILE A 131 6.95 -1.89 -11.10
N GLY A 132 7.16 -0.61 -10.78
CA GLY A 132 7.32 0.46 -11.77
C GLY A 132 8.74 0.47 -12.35
N HIS A 133 8.86 0.27 -13.66
CA HIS A 133 10.11 0.43 -14.38
C HIS A 133 10.18 1.81 -15.05
N PRO A 134 11.34 2.48 -15.08
CA PRO A 134 11.50 3.75 -15.77
C PRO A 134 11.08 3.65 -17.25
N ASP A 135 10.25 4.56 -17.69
CA ASP A 135 9.78 4.68 -19.09
C ASP A 135 9.94 6.13 -19.54
N PRO A 136 10.74 6.41 -20.61
CA PRO A 136 11.03 7.78 -21.05
C PRO A 136 9.81 8.58 -21.49
N LEU A 137 8.73 7.90 -21.92
CA LEU A 137 7.53 8.55 -22.43
C LEU A 137 6.43 8.68 -21.38
N ARG A 138 6.43 7.81 -20.35
CA ARG A 138 5.33 7.68 -19.38
C ARG A 138 5.73 7.93 -17.94
N GLY A 139 7.01 8.20 -17.69
CA GLY A 139 7.59 8.23 -16.35
C GLY A 139 7.93 6.82 -15.88
N GLN A 140 6.91 5.99 -15.68
CA GLN A 140 7.09 4.58 -15.33
C GLN A 140 6.18 3.68 -16.20
N SER A 141 6.52 2.39 -16.24
CA SER A 141 5.76 1.32 -16.88
C SER A 141 5.55 0.20 -15.86
N VAL A 142 4.33 -0.29 -15.76
CA VAL A 142 3.97 -1.37 -14.82
C VAL A 142 4.47 -2.72 -15.36
N TRP A 143 5.24 -3.44 -14.56
CA TRP A 143 5.70 -4.81 -14.85
C TRP A 143 5.28 -5.73 -13.72
N ALA A 144 4.81 -6.93 -14.06
CA ALA A 144 4.44 -7.96 -13.11
C ALA A 144 5.39 -9.16 -13.22
N TYR A 145 5.94 -9.58 -12.09
CA TYR A 145 6.72 -10.80 -11.95
C TYR A 145 5.82 -11.86 -11.31
N VAL A 146 5.69 -13.01 -11.96
CA VAL A 146 4.69 -14.01 -11.59
C VAL A 146 5.33 -15.36 -11.38
N VAL A 147 5.07 -15.97 -10.24
CA VAL A 147 5.43 -17.35 -9.91
C VAL A 147 4.17 -18.20 -9.96
N MET A 148 4.20 -19.27 -10.73
CA MET A 148 3.06 -20.21 -10.80
C MET A 148 3.15 -21.27 -9.70
N LYS A 149 2.01 -21.75 -9.22
CA LYS A 149 1.93 -22.92 -8.34
C LYS A 149 2.41 -24.17 -9.08
N GLU A 150 2.88 -25.15 -8.33
CA GLU A 150 3.28 -26.46 -8.87
C GLU A 150 2.13 -27.07 -9.71
N GLY A 151 2.47 -27.56 -10.90
CA GLY A 151 1.51 -28.14 -11.84
C GLY A 151 0.79 -27.15 -12.74
N TYR A 152 1.02 -25.85 -12.59
CA TYR A 152 0.46 -24.82 -13.46
C TYR A 152 1.51 -24.23 -14.40
N THR A 153 1.09 -23.92 -15.63
CA THR A 153 1.94 -23.26 -16.63
C THR A 153 1.60 -21.78 -16.71
N PHE A 154 2.62 -20.95 -16.84
CA PHE A 154 2.44 -19.52 -17.06
C PHE A 154 1.74 -19.25 -18.41
N ASP A 155 0.68 -18.46 -18.36
CA ASP A 155 -0.10 -18.03 -19.52
C ASP A 155 -0.42 -16.55 -19.39
N GLU A 156 0.33 -15.71 -20.11
CA GLU A 156 0.16 -14.25 -20.08
C GLU A 156 -1.23 -13.83 -20.56
N ASP A 157 -1.75 -14.46 -21.60
CA ASP A 157 -3.04 -14.10 -22.19
C ASP A 157 -4.18 -14.37 -21.20
N LYS A 158 -4.15 -15.50 -20.48
CA LYS A 158 -5.11 -15.82 -19.43
C LYS A 158 -5.11 -14.79 -18.32
N ILE A 159 -3.91 -14.36 -17.85
CA ILE A 159 -3.78 -13.35 -16.80
C ILE A 159 -4.31 -12.01 -17.30
N ARG A 160 -3.90 -11.60 -18.48
CA ARG A 160 -4.29 -10.33 -19.09
C ARG A 160 -5.79 -10.24 -19.34
N ASP A 161 -6.40 -11.31 -19.87
CA ASP A 161 -7.85 -11.39 -20.11
C ASP A 161 -8.66 -11.28 -18.82
N TYR A 162 -8.15 -11.87 -17.72
CA TYR A 162 -8.77 -11.73 -16.41
C TYR A 162 -8.70 -10.29 -15.92
N MET A 163 -7.52 -9.67 -15.97
CA MET A 163 -7.31 -8.32 -15.53
C MET A 163 -8.14 -7.29 -16.33
N GLN A 164 -8.29 -7.46 -17.63
CA GLN A 164 -9.12 -6.57 -18.47
C GLN A 164 -10.59 -6.49 -18.02
N LYS A 165 -11.07 -7.52 -17.34
CA LYS A 165 -12.46 -7.59 -16.84
C LYS A 165 -12.61 -7.04 -15.42
N ASN A 166 -11.49 -6.93 -14.68
CA ASN A 166 -11.55 -6.70 -13.23
C ASN A 166 -10.88 -5.40 -12.77
N ILE A 167 -9.95 -4.82 -13.57
CA ILE A 167 -9.31 -3.54 -13.22
C ILE A 167 -9.27 -2.58 -14.40
N ALA A 168 -8.97 -1.31 -14.12
CA ALA A 168 -8.86 -0.29 -15.15
C ALA A 168 -7.70 -0.59 -16.13
N ALA A 169 -7.92 -0.37 -17.41
CA ALA A 169 -6.97 -0.75 -18.48
C ALA A 169 -5.56 -0.15 -18.30
N TYR A 170 -5.45 1.07 -17.76
CA TYR A 170 -4.16 1.72 -17.54
C TYR A 170 -3.33 1.08 -16.41
N LYS A 171 -3.96 0.30 -15.50
CA LYS A 171 -3.29 -0.43 -14.42
C LYS A 171 -2.73 -1.78 -14.86
N ILE A 172 -3.15 -2.30 -16.01
CA ILE A 172 -2.71 -3.62 -16.50
C ILE A 172 -1.22 -3.57 -16.85
N PRO A 173 -0.42 -4.52 -16.30
CA PRO A 173 1.01 -4.59 -16.60
C PRO A 173 1.28 -4.68 -18.10
N ARG A 174 2.29 -3.92 -18.54
CA ARG A 174 2.77 -3.99 -19.92
C ARG A 174 3.58 -5.23 -20.20
N ARG A 175 4.25 -5.74 -19.15
CA ARG A 175 5.02 -6.98 -19.20
C ARG A 175 4.66 -7.87 -18.04
N PHE A 176 4.54 -9.14 -18.34
CA PHE A 176 4.46 -10.21 -17.37
C PHE A 176 5.71 -11.08 -17.53
N ILE A 177 6.41 -11.33 -16.45
CA ILE A 177 7.67 -12.04 -16.44
C ILE A 177 7.53 -13.25 -15.53
N PRO A 178 7.54 -14.47 -16.09
CA PRO A 178 7.51 -15.67 -15.28
C PRO A 178 8.83 -15.83 -14.52
N MET A 179 8.73 -16.25 -13.25
CA MET A 179 9.85 -16.52 -12.37
C MET A 179 9.66 -17.85 -11.65
N ASP A 180 10.76 -18.49 -11.25
CA ASP A 180 10.72 -19.69 -10.42
C ASP A 180 10.47 -19.36 -8.95
N ALA A 181 10.96 -18.20 -8.48
CA ALA A 181 10.72 -17.66 -7.14
C ALA A 181 10.92 -16.12 -7.15
N LEU A 182 10.23 -15.40 -6.27
CA LEU A 182 10.52 -14.01 -6.00
C LEU A 182 11.78 -13.89 -5.10
N PRO A 183 12.57 -12.78 -5.21
CA PRO A 183 13.78 -12.59 -4.44
C PRO A 183 13.53 -12.38 -2.94
#